data_10a387547fbb116aa59970227c0f63cd
#
_entry.id   10a387547fbb116aa59970227c0f63cd
#
_cell.length_a   1.000
_cell.length_b   1.000
_cell.length_c   1.000
_cell.angle_alpha   90.00
_cell.angle_beta   90.00
_cell.angle_gamma   90.00
#
_symmetry.space_group_name_H-M   'P 1'
#
loop_
_entity.id
_entity.type
_entity.pdbx_description
1 polymer ?
#
loop_
_entity_poly.entity_id
_entity_poly.type
_entity_poly.pdbx_seq_one_letter_code
_entity_poly.pdbx_strand_id
1 'polypeptide(L)'
;MVIQLIKLDHIRKTFRVSKRDPGLKNALRGFVKRQYDMIEALADISFQVSDGEMVGYIGPNGAGKSSTIKVMSGILTPDSGECVIDGRIPWKQRREHVANLGVVFGQRSGLWWDVPVGDSFELLRDIYSVPADEYRRNLDRLTEMLDLRDLLKTPTRQLSLGQRMRCEIAAALIHSPKLLFLDEPTIGLDAGSKLAVRSFVSELNRERGTTVILTTHDMQDVEALAKRIILIGKGRILLDGSLSDLRHRFEGRRRLTAEFSGELDFGENQGNKLFVIPDGASLVDIQVSSGSSRAVFELDSCPVSRLVAALSEKVELTDMSVDGTSIDEIVLNMYREYGI
;
A
#
# COMPACT_ATOMS: atom_id res chain seq x y z
N MET A 1 -13.74 23.81 -10.08
CA MET A 1 -13.86 22.68 -10.99
C MET A 1 -12.69 21.77 -10.68
N VAL A 2 -12.93 20.55 -10.16
CA VAL A 2 -11.84 19.62 -9.85
C VAL A 2 -11.31 19.08 -11.18
N ILE A 3 -10.02 19.28 -11.45
CA ILE A 3 -9.39 18.79 -12.68
C ILE A 3 -9.10 17.31 -12.48
N GLN A 4 -9.71 16.48 -13.33
CA GLN A 4 -9.44 15.04 -13.36
C GLN A 4 -8.11 14.79 -14.06
N LEU A 5 -7.15 14.20 -13.35
CA LEU A 5 -5.83 13.89 -13.91
C LEU A 5 -5.77 12.48 -14.50
N ILE A 6 -6.39 11.50 -13.84
CA ILE A 6 -6.40 10.10 -14.26
C ILE A 6 -7.84 9.64 -14.47
N LYS A 7 -8.11 8.98 -15.59
CA LYS A 7 -9.35 8.26 -15.87
C LYS A 7 -9.02 6.88 -16.45
N LEU A 8 -9.47 5.83 -15.77
CA LEU A 8 -9.55 4.48 -16.32
C LEU A 8 -11.03 4.12 -16.51
N ASP A 9 -11.36 3.48 -17.62
CA ASP A 9 -12.72 3.13 -17.98
C ASP A 9 -12.74 1.72 -18.60
N HIS A 10 -13.30 0.76 -17.88
CA HIS A 10 -13.44 -0.63 -18.28
C HIS A 10 -12.17 -1.32 -18.78
N ILE A 11 -11.02 -1.04 -18.11
CA ILE A 11 -9.72 -1.60 -18.47
C ILE A 11 -9.71 -3.10 -18.20
N ARG A 12 -9.34 -3.87 -19.24
CA ARG A 12 -9.15 -5.33 -19.17
C ARG A 12 -7.77 -5.72 -19.66
N LYS A 13 -7.19 -6.74 -19.02
CA LYS A 13 -5.92 -7.32 -19.45
C LYS A 13 -5.83 -8.78 -19.12
N THR A 14 -5.60 -9.60 -20.14
CA THR A 14 -5.37 -11.04 -20.02
C THR A 14 -3.97 -11.40 -20.50
N PHE A 15 -3.29 -12.23 -19.74
CA PHE A 15 -1.98 -12.78 -20.11
C PHE A 15 -2.14 -14.23 -20.57
N ARG A 16 -1.44 -14.55 -21.63
CA ARG A 16 -1.32 -15.90 -22.15
C ARG A 16 -0.03 -16.53 -21.63
N VAL A 17 -0.13 -17.45 -20.68
CA VAL A 17 1.01 -18.10 -20.04
C VAL A 17 1.13 -19.53 -20.56
N SER A 18 2.30 -19.92 -21.08
CA SER A 18 2.51 -21.30 -21.55
C SER A 18 2.60 -22.25 -20.36
N LYS A 19 1.73 -23.27 -20.35
CA LYS A 19 1.79 -24.36 -19.39
C LYS A 19 2.95 -25.28 -19.74
N ARG A 20 3.93 -25.39 -18.82
CA ARG A 20 5.04 -26.34 -18.94
C ARG A 20 4.89 -27.41 -17.87
N ASP A 21 4.53 -28.60 -18.26
CA ASP A 21 4.59 -29.75 -17.36
C ASP A 21 6.05 -30.14 -17.14
N PRO A 22 6.49 -30.45 -15.93
CA PRO A 22 7.85 -30.91 -15.66
C PRO A 22 8.13 -32.25 -16.34
N GLY A 23 9.34 -32.40 -16.90
CA GLY A 23 9.83 -33.64 -17.51
C GLY A 23 10.25 -33.49 -18.97
N LEU A 24 11.35 -34.16 -19.35
CA LEU A 24 11.95 -34.09 -20.68
C LEU A 24 10.99 -34.54 -21.80
N LYS A 25 10.15 -35.56 -21.55
CA LYS A 25 9.14 -36.04 -22.52
C LYS A 25 8.04 -35.01 -22.79
N ASN A 26 7.66 -34.25 -21.76
CA ASN A 26 6.66 -33.19 -21.86
C ASN A 26 7.24 -31.94 -22.52
N ALA A 27 8.53 -31.67 -22.32
CA ALA A 27 9.22 -30.60 -23.02
C ALA A 27 9.22 -30.84 -24.57
N LEU A 28 9.45 -32.06 -25.03
CA LEU A 28 9.37 -32.41 -26.47
C LEU A 28 7.93 -32.32 -27.02
N ARG A 29 6.93 -32.75 -26.25
CA ARG A 29 5.50 -32.58 -26.63
C ARG A 29 5.10 -31.11 -26.70
N GLY A 30 5.64 -30.25 -25.82
CA GLY A 30 5.40 -28.82 -25.80
C GLY A 30 5.87 -28.07 -27.06
N PHE A 31 6.80 -28.64 -27.84
CA PHE A 31 7.19 -28.09 -29.13
C PHE A 31 6.12 -28.27 -30.21
N VAL A 32 5.30 -29.33 -30.11
CA VAL A 32 4.26 -29.65 -31.12
C VAL A 32 2.90 -29.10 -30.76
N LYS A 33 2.55 -29.07 -29.44
CA LYS A 33 1.23 -28.60 -28.98
C LYS A 33 1.40 -27.81 -27.69
N ARG A 34 1.57 -26.50 -27.81
CA ARG A 34 1.64 -25.59 -26.65
C ARG A 34 0.25 -25.40 -26.04
N GLN A 35 0.10 -25.78 -24.79
CA GLN A 35 -1.06 -25.42 -23.98
C GLN A 35 -0.80 -24.07 -23.30
N TYR A 36 -1.84 -23.25 -23.23
CA TYR A 36 -1.75 -21.92 -22.62
C TYR A 36 -2.87 -21.78 -21.61
N ASP A 37 -2.50 -21.27 -20.43
CA ASP A 37 -3.47 -20.77 -19.47
C ASP A 37 -3.69 -19.28 -19.73
N MET A 38 -4.95 -18.87 -19.69
CA MET A 38 -5.33 -17.46 -19.81
C MET A 38 -5.51 -16.91 -18.41
N ILE A 39 -4.68 -15.96 -18.02
CA ILE A 39 -4.73 -15.31 -16.71
C ILE A 39 -5.31 -13.91 -16.91
N GLU A 40 -6.55 -13.71 -16.45
CA GLU A 40 -7.20 -12.40 -16.46
C GLU A 40 -6.64 -11.57 -15.29
N ALA A 41 -5.65 -10.73 -15.59
CA ALA A 41 -4.99 -9.91 -14.58
C ALA A 41 -5.79 -8.65 -14.21
N LEU A 42 -6.53 -8.10 -15.19
CA LEU A 42 -7.47 -7.00 -15.00
C LEU A 42 -8.78 -7.42 -15.71
N ALA A 43 -9.83 -7.60 -14.92
CA ALA A 43 -11.13 -8.08 -15.42
C ALA A 43 -12.06 -6.91 -15.79
N ASP A 44 -12.06 -5.85 -14.98
CA ASP A 44 -12.81 -4.62 -15.21
C ASP A 44 -12.37 -3.56 -14.21
N ILE A 45 -11.50 -2.64 -14.63
CA ILE A 45 -10.98 -1.58 -13.77
C ILE A 45 -11.46 -0.23 -14.29
N SER A 46 -12.26 0.46 -13.46
CA SER A 46 -12.76 1.81 -13.74
C SER A 46 -12.64 2.68 -12.50
N PHE A 47 -11.87 3.76 -12.57
CA PHE A 47 -11.76 4.78 -11.52
C PHE A 47 -11.21 6.08 -12.07
N GLN A 48 -11.28 7.12 -11.26
CA GLN A 48 -10.78 8.46 -11.58
C GLN A 48 -9.96 8.98 -10.42
N VAL A 49 -8.91 9.78 -10.70
CA VAL A 49 -8.11 10.46 -9.68
C VAL A 49 -7.97 11.92 -10.07
N SER A 50 -8.17 12.78 -9.09
CA SER A 50 -8.06 14.23 -9.24
C SER A 50 -6.61 14.69 -9.19
N ASP A 51 -6.34 15.87 -9.77
CA ASP A 51 -5.03 16.49 -9.66
C ASP A 51 -4.72 16.83 -8.19
N GLY A 52 -3.48 16.53 -7.75
CA GLY A 52 -3.03 16.70 -6.37
C GLY A 52 -3.56 15.66 -5.37
N GLU A 53 -4.35 14.68 -5.80
CA GLU A 53 -4.89 13.65 -4.91
C GLU A 53 -3.83 12.60 -4.56
N MET A 54 -3.87 12.10 -3.32
CA MET A 54 -3.07 10.96 -2.88
C MET A 54 -3.99 9.77 -2.60
N VAL A 55 -3.80 8.69 -3.38
CA VAL A 55 -4.66 7.51 -3.37
C VAL A 55 -3.86 6.26 -3.00
N GLY A 56 -4.36 5.53 -2.00
CA GLY A 56 -3.91 4.18 -1.68
C GLY A 56 -4.58 3.15 -2.59
N TYR A 57 -3.80 2.48 -3.44
CA TYR A 57 -4.28 1.42 -4.32
C TYR A 57 -3.90 0.06 -3.74
N ILE A 58 -4.80 -0.55 -2.98
CA ILE A 58 -4.51 -1.69 -2.12
C ILE A 58 -5.18 -2.97 -2.62
N GLY A 59 -4.59 -4.11 -2.27
CA GLY A 59 -5.11 -5.42 -2.67
C GLY A 59 -4.12 -6.55 -2.36
N PRO A 60 -4.55 -7.81 -2.33
CA PRO A 60 -3.67 -8.94 -2.10
C PRO A 60 -2.69 -9.14 -3.26
N ASN A 61 -1.71 -10.01 -3.04
CA ASN A 61 -0.79 -10.40 -4.12
C ASN A 61 -1.55 -11.07 -5.26
N GLY A 62 -1.24 -10.65 -6.51
CA GLY A 62 -1.96 -11.14 -7.68
C GLY A 62 -3.30 -10.44 -7.98
N ALA A 63 -3.74 -9.49 -7.16
CA ALA A 63 -5.01 -8.76 -7.39
C ALA A 63 -5.04 -7.90 -8.66
N GLY A 64 -3.87 -7.57 -9.24
CA GLY A 64 -3.77 -6.73 -10.44
C GLY A 64 -3.10 -5.38 -10.23
N LYS A 65 -2.66 -5.03 -9.00
CA LYS A 65 -2.05 -3.73 -8.66
C LYS A 65 -0.95 -3.31 -9.63
N SER A 66 0.13 -4.09 -9.71
CA SER A 66 1.26 -3.77 -10.60
C SER A 66 0.89 -3.82 -12.08
N SER A 67 -0.14 -4.59 -12.49
CA SER A 67 -0.64 -4.57 -13.86
C SER A 67 -1.35 -3.25 -14.17
N THR A 68 -2.14 -2.74 -13.23
CA THR A 68 -2.79 -1.42 -13.36
C THR A 68 -1.74 -0.30 -13.44
N ILE A 69 -0.73 -0.31 -12.56
CA ILE A 69 0.39 0.66 -12.62
C ILE A 69 1.10 0.59 -13.97
N LYS A 70 1.36 -0.61 -14.51
CA LYS A 70 2.00 -0.77 -15.83
C LYS A 70 1.13 -0.27 -16.98
N VAL A 71 -0.20 -0.38 -16.90
CA VAL A 71 -1.12 0.23 -17.88
C VAL A 71 -1.04 1.74 -17.78
N MET A 72 -1.16 2.29 -16.57
CA MET A 72 -1.10 3.73 -16.34
C MET A 72 0.25 4.34 -16.71
N SER A 73 1.36 3.61 -16.53
CA SER A 73 2.70 4.07 -16.94
C SER A 73 3.00 3.87 -18.44
N GLY A 74 2.07 3.32 -19.23
CA GLY A 74 2.26 3.07 -20.65
C GLY A 74 3.22 1.91 -20.98
N ILE A 75 3.61 1.11 -19.97
CA ILE A 75 4.43 -0.10 -20.17
C ILE A 75 3.57 -1.22 -20.75
N LEU A 76 2.31 -1.31 -20.34
CA LEU A 76 1.38 -2.35 -20.74
C LEU A 76 0.19 -1.75 -21.49
N THR A 77 -0.10 -2.28 -22.68
CA THR A 77 -1.32 -1.94 -23.41
C THR A 77 -2.46 -2.86 -22.95
N PRO A 78 -3.62 -2.33 -22.52
CA PRO A 78 -4.77 -3.13 -22.18
C PRO A 78 -5.36 -3.82 -23.43
N ASP A 79 -6.15 -4.87 -23.20
CA ASP A 79 -6.85 -5.58 -24.29
C ASP A 79 -8.15 -4.84 -24.70
N SER A 80 -8.77 -4.12 -23.72
CA SER A 80 -9.93 -3.25 -23.96
C SER A 80 -10.02 -2.18 -22.88
N GLY A 81 -10.91 -1.21 -23.08
CA GLY A 81 -11.13 -0.07 -22.20
C GLY A 81 -10.30 1.15 -22.59
N GLU A 82 -10.49 2.23 -21.86
CA GLU A 82 -9.83 3.51 -22.08
C GLU A 82 -9.03 3.93 -20.84
N CYS A 83 -7.81 4.43 -21.06
CA CYS A 83 -7.00 5.06 -20.02
C CYS A 83 -6.51 6.42 -20.54
N VAL A 84 -6.91 7.48 -19.83
CA VAL A 84 -6.49 8.85 -20.13
C VAL A 84 -5.83 9.44 -18.89
N ILE A 85 -4.61 9.94 -19.03
CA ILE A 85 -3.84 10.56 -17.95
C ILE A 85 -3.28 11.88 -18.47
N ASP A 86 -3.60 12.98 -17.78
CA ASP A 86 -3.24 14.35 -18.16
C ASP A 86 -3.58 14.63 -19.65
N GLY A 87 -4.79 14.15 -20.08
CA GLY A 87 -5.28 14.29 -21.45
C GLY A 87 -4.61 13.35 -22.47
N ARG A 88 -3.75 12.42 -22.07
CA ARG A 88 -2.98 11.55 -22.97
C ARG A 88 -3.35 10.07 -22.76
N ILE A 89 -3.26 9.31 -23.83
CA ILE A 89 -3.34 7.84 -23.78
C ILE A 89 -1.91 7.30 -23.59
N PRO A 90 -1.56 6.68 -22.44
CA PRO A 90 -0.19 6.36 -22.05
C PRO A 90 0.64 5.61 -23.10
N TRP A 91 0.08 4.58 -23.73
CA TRP A 91 0.79 3.75 -24.71
C TRP A 91 0.83 4.35 -26.14
N LYS A 92 -0.04 5.34 -26.44
CA LYS A 92 -0.03 6.03 -27.73
C LYS A 92 0.89 7.25 -27.76
N GLN A 93 0.95 7.99 -26.65
CA GLN A 93 1.72 9.22 -26.47
C GLN A 93 2.80 9.02 -25.40
N ARG A 94 3.55 7.92 -25.52
CA ARG A 94 4.42 7.43 -24.44
C ARG A 94 5.49 8.44 -24.04
N ARG A 95 6.13 9.11 -25.01
CA ARG A 95 7.22 10.06 -24.71
C ARG A 95 6.74 11.24 -23.88
N GLU A 96 5.65 11.85 -24.31
CA GLU A 96 5.04 13.00 -23.65
C GLU A 96 4.43 12.60 -22.30
N HIS A 97 3.90 11.38 -22.21
CA HIS A 97 3.35 10.82 -20.98
C HIS A 97 4.43 10.60 -19.93
N VAL A 98 5.51 9.89 -20.29
CA VAL A 98 6.61 9.55 -19.36
C VAL A 98 7.35 10.80 -18.87
N ALA A 99 7.43 11.85 -19.68
CA ALA A 99 8.04 13.12 -19.28
C ALA A 99 7.35 13.80 -18.08
N ASN A 100 6.09 13.45 -17.78
CA ASN A 100 5.33 13.99 -16.65
C ASN A 100 5.06 12.97 -15.54
N LEU A 101 5.71 11.80 -15.61
CA LEU A 101 5.47 10.65 -14.73
C LEU A 101 6.74 10.23 -14.02
N GLY A 102 6.71 10.15 -12.70
CA GLY A 102 7.68 9.44 -11.89
C GLY A 102 7.14 8.06 -11.51
N VAL A 103 7.97 7.03 -11.58
CA VAL A 103 7.58 5.66 -11.17
C VAL A 103 8.70 5.05 -10.36
N VAL A 104 8.35 4.54 -9.18
CA VAL A 104 9.24 3.74 -8.33
C VAL A 104 8.65 2.34 -8.22
N PHE A 105 9.41 1.33 -8.66
CA PHE A 105 9.06 -0.08 -8.50
C PHE A 105 9.88 -0.68 -7.35
N GLY A 106 9.23 -1.08 -6.26
CA GLY A 106 9.93 -1.52 -5.04
C GLY A 106 10.92 -2.67 -5.22
N GLN A 107 10.68 -3.54 -6.21
CA GLN A 107 11.55 -4.69 -6.49
C GLN A 107 12.52 -4.50 -7.66
N ARG A 108 12.48 -3.36 -8.35
CA ARG A 108 13.33 -3.09 -9.52
C ARG A 108 13.97 -1.73 -9.37
N SER A 109 15.29 -1.68 -9.53
CA SER A 109 16.02 -0.43 -9.53
C SER A 109 15.90 0.28 -10.88
N GLY A 110 15.58 1.58 -10.84
CA GLY A 110 15.72 2.51 -11.96
C GLY A 110 17.16 3.09 -12.06
N LEU A 111 17.96 2.91 -11.00
CA LEU A 111 19.34 3.35 -10.95
C LEU A 111 20.29 2.33 -11.56
N TRP A 112 21.37 2.79 -12.15
CA TRP A 112 22.43 1.91 -12.67
C TRP A 112 23.22 1.28 -11.54
N TRP A 113 23.35 -0.05 -11.58
CA TRP A 113 23.82 -0.87 -10.46
C TRP A 113 25.28 -0.62 -10.07
N ASP A 114 26.16 -0.43 -11.09
CA ASP A 114 27.62 -0.38 -10.90
C ASP A 114 28.21 1.04 -10.88
N VAL A 115 27.38 2.08 -11.08
CA VAL A 115 27.81 3.46 -11.09
C VAL A 115 27.33 4.21 -9.84
N PRO A 116 28.01 5.32 -9.45
CA PRO A 116 27.54 6.20 -8.40
C PRO A 116 26.11 6.71 -8.65
N VAL A 117 25.37 6.92 -7.57
CA VAL A 117 23.98 7.45 -7.65
C VAL A 117 23.94 8.78 -8.40
N GLY A 118 24.91 9.67 -8.14
CA GLY A 118 25.01 10.96 -8.83
C GLY A 118 25.10 10.84 -10.34
N ASP A 119 25.90 9.88 -10.84
CA ASP A 119 26.04 9.63 -12.28
C ASP A 119 24.70 9.12 -12.88
N SER A 120 23.97 8.31 -12.12
CA SER A 120 22.61 7.89 -12.51
C SER A 120 21.66 9.09 -12.61
N PHE A 121 21.75 10.04 -11.69
CA PHE A 121 20.93 11.26 -11.72
C PHE A 121 21.28 12.18 -12.90
N GLU A 122 22.57 12.32 -13.22
CA GLU A 122 22.99 13.08 -14.40
C GLU A 122 22.47 12.45 -15.70
N LEU A 123 22.54 11.14 -15.80
CA LEU A 123 21.99 10.43 -16.95
C LEU A 123 20.46 10.59 -17.07
N LEU A 124 19.75 10.57 -15.95
CA LEU A 124 18.29 10.85 -15.93
C LEU A 124 18.00 12.29 -16.35
N ARG A 125 18.81 13.28 -15.89
CA ARG A 125 18.71 14.67 -16.37
C ARG A 125 18.73 14.72 -17.90
N ASP A 126 19.68 14.01 -18.51
CA ASP A 126 19.86 14.02 -19.96
C ASP A 126 18.71 13.27 -20.67
N ILE A 127 18.28 12.12 -20.16
CA ILE A 127 17.14 11.35 -20.68
C ILE A 127 15.85 12.18 -20.68
N TYR A 128 15.59 12.89 -19.58
CA TYR A 128 14.39 13.74 -19.45
C TYR A 128 14.60 15.15 -20.00
N SER A 129 15.81 15.47 -20.49
CA SER A 129 16.19 16.80 -21.02
C SER A 129 15.90 17.91 -20.00
N VAL A 130 16.22 17.68 -18.73
CA VAL A 130 16.00 18.67 -17.65
C VAL A 130 17.03 19.79 -17.77
N PRO A 131 16.62 21.06 -17.81
CA PRO A 131 17.56 22.20 -17.86
C PRO A 131 18.52 22.18 -16.66
N ALA A 132 19.78 22.54 -16.87
CA ALA A 132 20.84 22.43 -15.85
C ALA A 132 20.52 23.15 -14.54
N ASP A 133 19.90 24.35 -14.62
CA ASP A 133 19.55 25.11 -13.43
C ASP A 133 18.36 24.50 -12.68
N GLU A 134 17.42 23.91 -13.39
CA GLU A 134 16.31 23.18 -12.79
C GLU A 134 16.77 21.89 -12.13
N TYR A 135 17.62 21.14 -12.83
CA TYR A 135 18.26 19.94 -12.29
C TYR A 135 19.00 20.22 -10.98
N ARG A 136 19.81 21.28 -10.94
CA ARG A 136 20.57 21.67 -9.75
C ARG A 136 19.64 21.96 -8.57
N ARG A 137 18.61 22.81 -8.79
CA ARG A 137 17.61 23.11 -7.75
C ARG A 137 16.90 21.88 -7.25
N ASN A 138 16.50 20.96 -8.15
CA ASN A 138 15.80 19.73 -7.78
C ASN A 138 16.73 18.78 -7.02
N LEU A 139 17.96 18.62 -7.49
CA LEU A 139 18.97 17.77 -6.83
C LEU A 139 19.29 18.26 -5.43
N ASP A 140 19.56 19.56 -5.25
CA ASP A 140 19.87 20.14 -3.95
C ASP A 140 18.73 19.89 -2.96
N ARG A 141 17.50 20.18 -3.37
CA ARG A 141 16.30 19.95 -2.56
C ARG A 141 16.08 18.47 -2.22
N LEU A 142 16.16 17.58 -3.20
CA LEU A 142 15.99 16.13 -2.98
C LEU A 142 17.09 15.57 -2.09
N THR A 143 18.33 16.09 -2.24
CA THR A 143 19.48 15.72 -1.40
C THR A 143 19.24 16.11 0.06
N GLU A 144 18.68 17.28 0.31
CA GLU A 144 18.36 17.74 1.67
C GLU A 144 17.20 16.93 2.28
N MET A 145 16.09 16.81 1.54
CA MET A 145 14.87 16.17 2.05
C MET A 145 15.02 14.66 2.27
N LEU A 146 15.82 13.98 1.45
CA LEU A 146 16.02 12.53 1.50
C LEU A 146 17.37 12.12 2.10
N ASP A 147 18.17 13.09 2.58
CA ASP A 147 19.49 12.85 3.17
C ASP A 147 20.39 12.01 2.23
N LEU A 148 20.64 12.52 1.02
CA LEU A 148 21.37 11.80 -0.02
C LEU A 148 22.83 12.21 -0.16
N ARG A 149 23.31 13.23 0.57
CA ARG A 149 24.61 13.87 0.36
C ARG A 149 25.76 12.85 0.27
N ASP A 150 25.81 11.94 1.23
CA ASP A 150 26.87 10.92 1.32
C ASP A 150 26.64 9.75 0.34
N LEU A 151 25.42 9.62 -0.18
CA LEU A 151 25.04 8.53 -1.07
C LEU A 151 25.37 8.83 -2.54
N LEU A 152 25.44 10.10 -2.93
CA LEU A 152 25.64 10.51 -4.33
C LEU A 152 26.91 9.93 -4.96
N LYS A 153 27.99 9.72 -4.17
CA LYS A 153 29.25 9.17 -4.62
C LYS A 153 29.33 7.65 -4.49
N THR A 154 28.31 7.02 -3.93
CA THR A 154 28.28 5.57 -3.66
C THR A 154 27.64 4.83 -4.82
N PRO A 155 28.24 3.75 -5.34
CA PRO A 155 27.61 2.88 -6.32
C PRO A 155 26.32 2.25 -5.77
N THR A 156 25.26 2.18 -6.60
CA THR A 156 23.95 1.72 -6.20
C THR A 156 23.97 0.34 -5.50
N ARG A 157 24.81 -0.57 -5.95
CA ARG A 157 24.98 -1.93 -5.35
C ARG A 157 25.47 -1.94 -3.90
N GLN A 158 26.09 -0.86 -3.42
CA GLN A 158 26.63 -0.75 -2.07
C GLN A 158 25.63 -0.14 -1.07
N LEU A 159 24.50 0.36 -1.56
CA LEU A 159 23.47 0.97 -0.72
C LEU A 159 22.67 -0.08 0.04
N SER A 160 22.29 0.23 1.28
CA SER A 160 21.24 -0.50 1.97
C SER A 160 19.91 -0.37 1.22
N LEU A 161 18.95 -1.24 1.52
CA LEU A 161 17.63 -1.18 0.87
C LEU A 161 16.94 0.17 1.10
N GLY A 162 16.98 0.71 2.32
CA GLY A 162 16.42 2.02 2.65
C GLY A 162 17.14 3.17 1.95
N GLN A 163 18.48 3.16 1.92
CA GLN A 163 19.27 4.14 1.19
C GLN A 163 18.94 4.11 -0.31
N ARG A 164 18.88 2.90 -0.88
CA ARG A 164 18.51 2.72 -2.28
C ARG A 164 17.11 3.24 -2.58
N MET A 165 16.12 2.96 -1.74
CA MET A 165 14.76 3.45 -1.93
C MET A 165 14.69 4.98 -1.92
N ARG A 166 15.42 5.65 -1.01
CA ARG A 166 15.51 7.13 -1.00
C ARG A 166 16.09 7.66 -2.30
N CYS A 167 17.14 7.03 -2.83
CA CYS A 167 17.73 7.38 -4.12
C CYS A 167 16.78 7.09 -5.31
N GLU A 168 16.03 5.99 -5.29
CA GLU A 168 15.02 5.66 -6.32
C GLU A 168 13.90 6.71 -6.38
N ILE A 169 13.41 7.12 -5.21
CA ILE A 169 12.39 8.18 -5.12
C ILE A 169 12.94 9.50 -5.67
N ALA A 170 14.17 9.87 -5.31
CA ALA A 170 14.82 11.05 -5.87
C ALA A 170 14.97 10.96 -7.40
N ALA A 171 15.42 9.82 -7.91
CA ALA A 171 15.54 9.56 -9.34
C ALA A 171 14.23 9.77 -10.09
N ALA A 172 13.12 9.26 -9.53
CA ALA A 172 11.78 9.42 -10.11
C ALA A 172 11.27 10.86 -10.09
N LEU A 173 11.88 11.75 -9.30
CA LEU A 173 11.47 13.15 -9.10
C LEU A 173 12.42 14.18 -9.70
N ILE A 174 13.54 13.77 -10.25
CA ILE A 174 14.57 14.69 -10.78
C ILE A 174 14.04 15.65 -11.85
N HIS A 175 13.05 15.20 -12.62
CA HIS A 175 12.38 15.94 -13.70
C HIS A 175 11.06 16.60 -13.28
N SER A 176 10.78 16.68 -11.95
CA SER A 176 9.58 17.32 -11.39
C SER A 176 8.25 16.87 -12.00
N PRO A 177 7.95 15.55 -11.99
CA PRO A 177 6.72 15.04 -12.59
C PRO A 177 5.47 15.52 -11.84
N LYS A 178 4.33 15.64 -12.55
CA LYS A 178 3.02 15.92 -11.96
C LYS A 178 2.43 14.72 -11.23
N LEU A 179 2.79 13.51 -11.66
CA LEU A 179 2.24 12.24 -11.20
C LEU A 179 3.36 11.31 -10.75
N LEU A 180 3.19 10.72 -9.57
CA LEU A 180 4.13 9.77 -8.98
C LEU A 180 3.42 8.45 -8.67
N PHE A 181 3.92 7.36 -9.23
CA PHE A 181 3.51 5.99 -8.88
C PHE A 181 4.57 5.38 -7.97
N LEU A 182 4.14 4.90 -6.81
CA LEU A 182 4.97 4.20 -5.83
C LEU A 182 4.43 2.77 -5.67
N ASP A 183 5.11 1.81 -6.29
CA ASP A 183 4.72 0.39 -6.23
C ASP A 183 5.51 -0.31 -5.10
N GLU A 184 4.88 -0.44 -3.94
CA GLU A 184 5.41 -1.02 -2.70
C GLU A 184 6.73 -0.36 -2.21
N PRO A 185 6.78 0.98 -2.01
CA PRO A 185 8.02 1.70 -1.74
C PRO A 185 8.63 1.43 -0.37
N THR A 186 7.90 0.84 0.56
CA THR A 186 8.34 0.59 1.95
C THR A 186 8.63 -0.88 2.24
N ILE A 187 8.47 -1.75 1.23
CA ILE A 187 8.69 -3.19 1.40
C ILE A 187 10.12 -3.51 1.82
N GLY A 188 10.28 -4.25 2.92
CA GLY A 188 11.58 -4.67 3.44
C GLY A 188 12.43 -3.55 4.06
N LEU A 189 11.88 -2.35 4.23
CA LEU A 189 12.55 -1.25 4.92
C LEU A 189 12.41 -1.39 6.44
N ASP A 190 13.42 -0.92 7.18
CA ASP A 190 13.33 -0.72 8.63
C ASP A 190 12.36 0.44 8.98
N ALA A 191 11.97 0.51 10.26
CA ALA A 191 10.99 1.48 10.73
C ALA A 191 11.41 2.94 10.47
N GLY A 192 12.68 3.27 10.64
CA GLY A 192 13.20 4.62 10.41
C GLY A 192 13.13 5.00 8.92
N SER A 193 13.54 4.10 8.04
CA SER A 193 13.46 4.28 6.59
C SER A 193 12.01 4.41 6.11
N LYS A 194 11.06 3.63 6.65
CA LYS A 194 9.63 3.76 6.35
C LYS A 194 9.11 5.15 6.73
N LEU A 195 9.41 5.63 7.95
CA LEU A 195 9.01 6.96 8.40
C LEU A 195 9.56 8.07 7.50
N ALA A 196 10.84 7.99 7.12
CA ALA A 196 11.46 8.97 6.24
C ALA A 196 10.75 9.03 4.87
N VAL A 197 10.45 7.87 4.26
CA VAL A 197 9.72 7.79 2.99
C VAL A 197 8.32 8.37 3.12
N ARG A 198 7.56 8.01 4.19
CA ARG A 198 6.20 8.53 4.44
C ARG A 198 6.20 10.05 4.60
N SER A 199 7.09 10.59 5.44
CA SER A 199 7.20 12.03 5.66
C SER A 199 7.52 12.78 4.37
N PHE A 200 8.48 12.26 3.60
CA PHE A 200 8.86 12.85 2.32
C PHE A 200 7.71 12.87 1.31
N VAL A 201 6.99 11.75 1.13
CA VAL A 201 5.88 11.65 0.16
C VAL A 201 4.73 12.58 0.57
N SER A 202 4.42 12.66 1.87
CA SER A 202 3.40 13.57 2.41
C SER A 202 3.77 15.03 2.15
N GLU A 203 5.02 15.41 2.39
CA GLU A 203 5.53 16.77 2.17
C GLU A 203 5.54 17.13 0.69
N LEU A 204 5.98 16.23 -0.18
CA LEU A 204 5.95 16.40 -1.63
C LEU A 204 4.54 16.70 -2.16
N ASN A 205 3.54 15.92 -1.73
CA ASN A 205 2.16 16.15 -2.12
C ASN A 205 1.63 17.49 -1.59
N ARG A 206 1.89 17.81 -0.31
CA ARG A 206 1.45 19.07 0.30
C ARG A 206 2.04 20.31 -0.36
N GLU A 207 3.35 20.29 -0.69
CA GLU A 207 4.04 21.48 -1.18
C GLU A 207 3.94 21.67 -2.69
N ARG A 208 3.94 20.59 -3.46
CA ARG A 208 3.95 20.65 -4.93
C ARG A 208 2.61 20.27 -5.57
N GLY A 209 1.67 19.74 -4.79
CA GLY A 209 0.42 19.22 -5.33
C GLY A 209 0.64 18.01 -6.26
N THR A 210 1.78 17.29 -6.11
CA THR A 210 2.04 16.08 -6.92
C THR A 210 0.99 15.04 -6.64
N THR A 211 0.32 14.55 -7.67
CA THR A 211 -0.63 13.43 -7.55
C THR A 211 0.13 12.14 -7.28
N VAL A 212 -0.29 11.38 -6.28
CA VAL A 212 0.40 10.15 -5.89
C VAL A 212 -0.55 8.96 -5.90
N ILE A 213 -0.15 7.88 -6.57
CA ILE A 213 -0.75 6.56 -6.39
C ILE A 213 0.25 5.65 -5.71
N LEU A 214 -0.11 5.22 -4.52
CA LEU A 214 0.68 4.33 -3.68
C LEU A 214 0.07 2.93 -3.71
N THR A 215 0.80 1.93 -4.20
CA THR A 215 0.44 0.54 -3.95
C THR A 215 1.17 0.04 -2.73
N THR A 216 0.47 -0.60 -1.83
CA THR A 216 1.05 -1.23 -0.65
C THR A 216 0.13 -2.32 -0.12
N HIS A 217 0.68 -3.22 0.67
CA HIS A 217 -0.05 -4.13 1.54
C HIS A 217 0.15 -3.77 3.03
N ASP A 218 0.94 -2.74 3.32
CA ASP A 218 1.15 -2.18 4.67
C ASP A 218 0.11 -1.09 4.94
N MET A 219 -0.87 -1.39 5.79
CA MET A 219 -1.96 -0.46 6.08
C MET A 219 -1.48 0.80 6.81
N GLN A 220 -0.37 0.73 7.52
CA GLN A 220 0.23 1.91 8.14
C GLN A 220 0.70 2.94 7.10
N ASP A 221 1.16 2.50 5.92
CA ASP A 221 1.49 3.41 4.82
C ASP A 221 0.23 4.10 4.29
N VAL A 222 -0.86 3.32 4.17
CA VAL A 222 -2.15 3.84 3.72
C VAL A 222 -2.69 4.88 4.70
N GLU A 223 -2.70 4.57 5.99
CA GLU A 223 -3.16 5.48 7.06
C GLU A 223 -2.35 6.78 7.13
N ALA A 224 -1.03 6.66 6.93
CA ALA A 224 -0.13 7.82 7.00
C ALA A 224 -0.25 8.75 5.79
N LEU A 225 -0.57 8.21 4.61
CA LEU A 225 -0.43 8.92 3.34
C LEU A 225 -1.76 9.16 2.63
N ALA A 226 -2.66 8.16 2.59
CA ALA A 226 -3.83 8.20 1.71
C ALA A 226 -5.11 8.58 2.47
N LYS A 227 -5.84 9.56 1.96
CA LYS A 227 -7.20 9.90 2.44
C LYS A 227 -8.28 9.07 1.74
N ARG A 228 -7.99 8.58 0.54
CA ARG A 228 -8.85 7.74 -0.27
C ARG A 228 -8.14 6.45 -0.61
N ILE A 229 -8.89 5.36 -0.60
CA ILE A 229 -8.40 4.04 -0.98
C ILE A 229 -9.23 3.47 -2.11
N ILE A 230 -8.55 2.75 -2.99
CA ILE A 230 -9.15 1.90 -4.01
C ILE A 230 -8.71 0.47 -3.70
N LEU A 231 -9.66 -0.36 -3.27
CA LEU A 231 -9.43 -1.77 -2.96
C LEU A 231 -9.66 -2.62 -4.21
N ILE A 232 -8.64 -3.36 -4.62
CA ILE A 232 -8.71 -4.25 -5.78
C ILE A 232 -8.61 -5.73 -5.36
N GLY A 233 -9.41 -6.59 -6.01
CA GLY A 233 -9.35 -8.04 -5.87
C GLY A 233 -9.72 -8.74 -7.17
N LYS A 234 -8.99 -9.78 -7.54
CA LYS A 234 -9.22 -10.57 -8.78
C LYS A 234 -9.42 -9.68 -10.03
N GLY A 235 -8.63 -8.62 -10.15
CA GLY A 235 -8.69 -7.71 -11.30
C GLY A 235 -9.93 -6.82 -11.36
N ARG A 236 -10.65 -6.62 -10.26
CA ARG A 236 -11.83 -5.75 -10.14
C ARG A 236 -11.70 -4.81 -8.96
N ILE A 237 -12.30 -3.64 -9.05
CA ILE A 237 -12.41 -2.74 -7.91
C ILE A 237 -13.53 -3.24 -7.00
N LEU A 238 -13.21 -3.46 -5.74
CA LEU A 238 -14.13 -3.91 -4.70
C LEU A 238 -14.69 -2.75 -3.90
N LEU A 239 -13.86 -1.71 -3.70
CA LEU A 239 -14.22 -0.50 -3.00
C LEU A 239 -13.41 0.68 -3.53
N ASP A 240 -14.05 1.83 -3.62
CA ASP A 240 -13.44 3.12 -3.90
C ASP A 240 -14.08 4.15 -2.96
N GLY A 241 -13.34 4.68 -2.01
CA GLY A 241 -13.90 5.56 -0.98
C GLY A 241 -12.86 6.15 -0.04
N SER A 242 -13.32 7.02 0.87
CA SER A 242 -12.44 7.59 1.89
C SER A 242 -12.11 6.57 2.98
N LEU A 243 -10.93 6.72 3.58
CA LEU A 243 -10.52 5.91 4.71
C LEU A 243 -11.43 6.11 5.92
N SER A 244 -11.98 7.33 6.10
CA SER A 244 -12.95 7.64 7.14
C SER A 244 -14.28 6.90 6.93
N ASP A 245 -14.81 6.87 5.71
CA ASP A 245 -16.06 6.16 5.41
C ASP A 245 -15.91 4.66 5.64
N LEU A 246 -14.71 4.13 5.30
CA LEU A 246 -14.41 2.73 5.57
C LEU A 246 -14.42 2.44 7.07
N ARG A 247 -13.75 3.28 7.88
CA ARG A 247 -13.80 3.15 9.35
C ARG A 247 -15.22 3.22 9.87
N HIS A 248 -15.99 4.23 9.49
CA HIS A 248 -17.39 4.39 9.94
C HIS A 248 -18.28 3.20 9.57
N ARG A 249 -18.10 2.61 8.40
CA ARG A 249 -18.86 1.42 7.97
C ARG A 249 -18.60 0.20 8.86
N PHE A 250 -17.42 0.15 9.51
CA PHE A 250 -16.98 -0.94 10.39
C PHE A 250 -16.82 -0.48 11.86
N GLU A 251 -17.18 0.75 12.21
CA GLU A 251 -17.08 1.34 13.57
C GLU A 251 -17.98 0.67 14.62
N GLY A 252 -18.86 -0.26 14.25
CA GLY A 252 -19.70 -1.01 15.19
C GLY A 252 -18.92 -1.95 16.12
N ARG A 253 -17.67 -2.26 15.81
CA ARG A 253 -16.86 -3.22 16.58
C ARG A 253 -15.64 -2.56 17.17
N ARG A 254 -15.76 -2.16 18.44
CA ARG A 254 -14.61 -1.70 19.23
C ARG A 254 -13.99 -2.88 19.96
N ARG A 255 -12.66 -2.87 20.11
CA ARG A 255 -11.96 -3.83 20.96
C ARG A 255 -11.47 -3.13 22.21
N LEU A 256 -11.76 -3.73 23.35
CA LEU A 256 -11.16 -3.36 24.63
C LEU A 256 -10.18 -4.45 25.02
N THR A 257 -8.91 -4.10 25.13
CA THR A 257 -7.88 -4.95 25.73
C THR A 257 -7.71 -4.50 27.16
N ALA A 258 -7.87 -5.41 28.10
CA ALA A 258 -7.70 -5.16 29.52
C ALA A 258 -6.59 -6.06 30.06
N GLU A 259 -5.63 -5.46 30.76
CA GLU A 259 -4.63 -6.18 31.56
C GLU A 259 -4.98 -6.02 33.04
N PHE A 260 -4.95 -7.13 33.79
CA PHE A 260 -5.37 -7.14 35.17
C PHE A 260 -4.60 -8.17 36.01
N SER A 261 -4.54 -7.93 37.32
CA SER A 261 -3.90 -8.84 38.28
C SER A 261 -4.82 -10.01 38.62
N GLY A 262 -4.27 -11.23 38.57
CA GLY A 262 -5.00 -12.46 38.89
C GLY A 262 -5.72 -13.07 37.69
N GLU A 263 -6.61 -14.02 37.98
CA GLU A 263 -7.36 -14.79 36.98
C GLU A 263 -8.85 -14.49 37.08
N LEU A 264 -9.53 -14.36 35.94
CA LEU A 264 -10.99 -14.32 35.84
C LEU A 264 -11.51 -15.62 35.20
N ASP A 265 -12.58 -16.15 35.76
CA ASP A 265 -13.30 -17.29 35.18
C ASP A 265 -14.42 -16.77 34.26
N PHE A 266 -14.32 -17.11 32.98
CA PHE A 266 -15.31 -16.71 31.93
C PHE A 266 -16.37 -17.82 31.68
N GLY A 267 -16.52 -18.79 32.60
CA GLY A 267 -17.59 -19.77 32.56
C GLY A 267 -17.19 -21.21 32.30
N GLU A 268 -15.89 -21.53 32.27
CA GLU A 268 -15.42 -22.92 32.08
C GLU A 268 -15.21 -23.66 33.41
N ASN A 269 -15.04 -22.97 34.53
CA ASN A 269 -14.83 -23.60 35.84
C ASN A 269 -15.76 -22.99 36.89
N GLN A 270 -16.39 -23.79 37.70
CA GLN A 270 -17.28 -23.42 38.82
C GLN A 270 -16.49 -22.77 39.99
N GLY A 271 -15.86 -21.62 39.73
CA GLY A 271 -15.04 -20.90 40.72
C GLY A 271 -15.69 -19.59 41.17
N ASN A 272 -15.23 -19.08 42.33
CA ASN A 272 -15.78 -17.91 43.02
C ASN A 272 -15.56 -16.57 42.28
N LYS A 273 -15.04 -16.54 41.06
CA LYS A 273 -14.72 -15.33 40.26
C LYS A 273 -15.33 -15.38 38.87
N LEU A 274 -16.52 -15.96 38.75
CA LEU A 274 -17.24 -15.93 37.48
C LEU A 274 -17.46 -14.49 37.01
N PHE A 275 -16.95 -14.16 35.82
CA PHE A 275 -17.19 -12.89 35.17
C PHE A 275 -18.29 -13.05 34.11
N VAL A 276 -19.37 -12.34 34.32
CA VAL A 276 -20.47 -12.28 33.35
C VAL A 276 -20.19 -11.12 32.41
N ILE A 277 -19.93 -11.43 31.16
CA ILE A 277 -19.69 -10.45 30.11
C ILE A 277 -20.99 -9.65 29.88
N PRO A 278 -20.98 -8.32 29.93
CA PRO A 278 -22.15 -7.50 29.67
C PRO A 278 -22.72 -7.70 28.28
N ASP A 279 -24.06 -7.61 28.12
CA ASP A 279 -24.73 -7.70 26.83
C ASP A 279 -24.14 -6.71 25.82
N GLY A 280 -23.89 -7.19 24.61
CA GLY A 280 -23.28 -6.40 23.55
C GLY A 280 -21.75 -6.35 23.61
N ALA A 281 -21.13 -7.15 24.48
CA ALA A 281 -19.70 -7.45 24.48
C ALA A 281 -19.48 -8.95 24.37
N SER A 282 -18.36 -9.38 23.79
CA SER A 282 -17.92 -10.78 23.69
C SER A 282 -16.41 -10.90 23.94
N LEU A 283 -16.00 -12.01 24.57
CA LEU A 283 -14.58 -12.32 24.75
C LEU A 283 -14.03 -12.90 23.44
N VAL A 284 -12.92 -12.32 22.96
CA VAL A 284 -12.25 -12.74 21.72
C VAL A 284 -11.01 -13.58 22.04
N ASP A 285 -10.22 -13.15 23.02
CA ASP A 285 -8.97 -13.81 23.41
C ASP A 285 -8.71 -13.60 24.89
N ILE A 286 -8.04 -14.58 25.52
CA ILE A 286 -7.55 -14.48 26.87
C ILE A 286 -6.18 -15.14 26.99
N GLN A 287 -5.25 -14.43 27.57
CA GLN A 287 -3.91 -14.91 27.87
C GLN A 287 -3.67 -14.79 29.37
N VAL A 288 -3.40 -15.93 30.01
CA VAL A 288 -3.09 -16.00 31.45
C VAL A 288 -1.61 -16.25 31.61
N SER A 289 -0.93 -15.39 32.36
CA SER A 289 0.47 -15.52 32.74
C SER A 289 0.58 -15.53 34.25
N SER A 290 1.70 -16.00 34.82
CA SER A 290 1.90 -16.08 36.26
C SER A 290 1.82 -14.68 36.92
N GLY A 291 0.61 -14.34 37.45
CA GLY A 291 0.34 -13.11 38.17
C GLY A 291 -0.38 -12.00 37.41
N SER A 292 -0.50 -12.08 36.08
CA SER A 292 -1.28 -11.14 35.28
C SER A 292 -2.03 -11.84 34.16
N SER A 293 -3.20 -11.29 33.80
CA SER A 293 -4.01 -11.78 32.69
C SER A 293 -4.29 -10.66 31.73
N ARG A 294 -4.38 -10.99 30.45
CA ARG A 294 -4.77 -10.07 29.38
C ARG A 294 -6.00 -10.64 28.68
N ALA A 295 -7.08 -9.89 28.68
CA ALA A 295 -8.31 -10.25 27.97
C ALA A 295 -8.65 -9.25 26.88
N VAL A 296 -9.09 -9.74 25.73
CA VAL A 296 -9.54 -8.92 24.59
C VAL A 296 -11.03 -9.14 24.38
N PHE A 297 -11.77 -8.05 24.47
CA PHE A 297 -13.22 -8.04 24.27
C PHE A 297 -13.58 -7.31 22.98
N GLU A 298 -14.56 -7.82 22.27
CA GLU A 298 -15.20 -7.12 21.15
C GLU A 298 -16.50 -6.49 21.64
N LEU A 299 -16.71 -5.23 21.31
CA LEU A 299 -17.86 -4.43 21.74
C LEU A 299 -18.71 -4.08 20.51
N ASP A 300 -19.89 -4.70 20.40
CA ASP A 300 -20.85 -4.37 19.33
C ASP A 300 -21.77 -3.21 19.72
N SER A 301 -22.41 -3.31 20.88
CA SER A 301 -23.33 -2.30 21.40
C SER A 301 -23.10 -1.95 22.88
N CYS A 302 -22.18 -2.64 23.54
CA CYS A 302 -21.83 -2.38 24.92
C CYS A 302 -20.99 -1.10 25.04
N PRO A 303 -21.38 -0.12 25.87
CA PRO A 303 -20.53 1.01 26.18
C PRO A 303 -19.23 0.57 26.88
N VAL A 304 -18.10 1.11 26.45
CA VAL A 304 -16.78 0.83 27.07
C VAL A 304 -16.83 0.98 28.59
N SER A 305 -17.47 2.05 29.08
CA SER A 305 -17.61 2.32 30.52
C SER A 305 -18.31 1.21 31.29
N ARG A 306 -19.27 0.53 30.68
CA ARG A 306 -20.01 -0.57 31.32
C ARG A 306 -19.14 -1.80 31.48
N LEU A 307 -18.39 -2.17 30.46
CA LEU A 307 -17.46 -3.31 30.54
C LEU A 307 -16.30 -3.02 31.50
N VAL A 308 -15.73 -1.81 31.46
CA VAL A 308 -14.67 -1.40 32.40
C VAL A 308 -15.15 -1.43 33.85
N ALA A 309 -16.35 -0.91 34.13
CA ALA A 309 -16.93 -0.97 35.47
C ALA A 309 -17.10 -2.42 35.96
N ALA A 310 -17.65 -3.30 35.12
CA ALA A 310 -17.82 -4.70 35.44
C ALA A 310 -16.49 -5.43 35.71
N LEU A 311 -15.44 -5.13 34.94
CA LEU A 311 -14.10 -5.67 35.17
C LEU A 311 -13.50 -5.18 36.46
N SER A 312 -13.58 -3.87 36.73
CA SER A 312 -13.00 -3.24 37.92
C SER A 312 -13.65 -3.71 39.22
N GLU A 313 -14.88 -4.22 39.20
CA GLU A 313 -15.54 -4.85 40.37
C GLU A 313 -14.94 -6.22 40.73
N LYS A 314 -14.28 -6.89 39.76
CA LYS A 314 -13.80 -8.26 39.95
C LYS A 314 -12.28 -8.37 40.06
N VAL A 315 -11.56 -7.49 39.35
CA VAL A 315 -10.09 -7.51 39.28
C VAL A 315 -9.53 -6.10 39.34
N GLU A 316 -8.27 -6.01 39.72
CA GLU A 316 -7.49 -4.79 39.64
C GLU A 316 -6.94 -4.63 38.23
N LEU A 317 -7.45 -3.65 37.46
CA LEU A 317 -6.96 -3.32 36.14
C LEU A 317 -5.60 -2.64 36.24
N THR A 318 -4.61 -3.19 35.53
CA THR A 318 -3.24 -2.65 35.51
C THR A 318 -3.00 -1.79 34.26
N ASP A 319 -3.61 -2.15 33.14
CA ASP A 319 -3.58 -1.36 31.90
C ASP A 319 -4.85 -1.61 31.05
N MET A 320 -5.15 -0.68 30.18
CA MET A 320 -6.32 -0.78 29.32
C MET A 320 -6.12 0.01 28.03
N SER A 321 -6.42 -0.61 26.89
CA SER A 321 -6.56 0.09 25.62
C SER A 321 -7.93 -0.14 24.99
N VAL A 322 -8.43 0.89 24.29
CA VAL A 322 -9.66 0.79 23.50
C VAL A 322 -9.32 1.17 22.07
N ASP A 323 -9.33 0.16 21.23
CA ASP A 323 -9.00 0.31 19.82
C ASP A 323 -10.24 0.09 18.95
N GLY A 324 -10.39 0.88 17.90
CA GLY A 324 -11.31 0.56 16.82
C GLY A 324 -10.80 -0.64 16.02
N THR A 325 -11.66 -1.23 15.19
CA THR A 325 -11.23 -2.26 14.23
C THR A 325 -10.07 -1.72 13.39
N SER A 326 -8.93 -2.41 13.36
CA SER A 326 -7.80 -1.99 12.53
C SER A 326 -8.18 -2.02 11.05
N ILE A 327 -7.54 -1.16 10.24
CA ILE A 327 -7.79 -1.17 8.80
C ILE A 327 -7.40 -2.52 8.19
N ASP A 328 -6.36 -3.18 8.72
CA ASP A 328 -5.99 -4.53 8.31
C ASP A 328 -7.14 -5.52 8.47
N GLU A 329 -7.84 -5.49 9.60
CA GLU A 329 -9.00 -6.36 9.86
C GLU A 329 -10.19 -6.01 8.97
N ILE A 330 -10.44 -4.72 8.76
CA ILE A 330 -11.50 -4.26 7.85
C ILE A 330 -11.24 -4.81 6.44
N VAL A 331 -10.02 -4.65 5.95
CA VAL A 331 -9.62 -5.12 4.62
C VAL A 331 -9.69 -6.65 4.52
N LEU A 332 -9.23 -7.37 5.55
CA LEU A 332 -9.34 -8.83 5.61
C LEU A 332 -10.79 -9.32 5.58
N ASN A 333 -11.69 -8.67 6.33
CA ASN A 333 -13.12 -8.99 6.32
C ASN A 333 -13.74 -8.74 4.95
N MET A 334 -13.37 -7.63 4.30
CA MET A 334 -13.79 -7.36 2.93
C MET A 334 -13.31 -8.44 1.95
N TYR A 335 -12.05 -8.89 2.05
CA TYR A 335 -11.57 -9.99 1.19
C TYR A 335 -12.37 -11.27 1.40
N ARG A 336 -12.74 -11.60 2.64
CA ARG A 336 -13.60 -12.76 2.94
C ARG A 336 -14.99 -12.62 2.35
N GLU A 337 -15.64 -11.44 2.46
CA GLU A 337 -16.93 -11.14 1.84
C GLU A 337 -16.92 -11.35 0.32
N TYR A 338 -15.83 -10.95 -0.34
CA TYR A 338 -15.66 -11.09 -1.80
C TYR A 338 -15.06 -12.43 -2.22
N GLY A 339 -14.82 -13.36 -1.29
CA GLY A 339 -14.29 -14.70 -1.56
C GLY A 339 -12.87 -14.69 -2.12
N ILE A 340 -12.03 -13.80 -1.59
CA ILE A 340 -10.64 -13.60 -2.00
C ILE A 340 -9.70 -14.11 -0.91
#